data_ffca6ef3327ca708c475ffbfa62f5d90
#
_entry.id   ffca6ef3327ca708c475ffbfa62f5d90
#
_cell.length_a   1.000
_cell.length_b   1.000
_cell.length_c   1.000
_cell.angle_alpha   90.00
_cell.angle_beta   90.00
_cell.angle_gamma   90.00
#
_symmetry.space_group_name_H-M   'P 1'
#
loop_
_entity.id
_entity.type
_entity.pdbx_description
1 polymer ?
#
loop_
_entity_poly.entity_id
_entity_poly.type
_entity_poly.pdbx_seq_one_letter_code
_entity_poly.pdbx_strand_id
1 'polypeptide(L)'
;MSRDASRPFVDIAKELEISDATVHIRVRRLLAAGILRKFTIATDNALLGYDHLAFIGININQGSANEVINLLSQFDEILELHEMYGQFDLLLKIRTKSLEEMRDIVVNKIGKIPQITEAELMTVLRTIKEEQLTPLKRDIADAASAAAI
;
A
#
# COMPACT_ATOMS: atom_id res chain seq x y z
N MET A 1 -0.30 19.45 -1.00
CA MET A 1 0.20 18.31 -0.18
C MET A 1 -0.03 16.95 -0.80
N SER A 2 -1.18 16.60 -1.35
CA SER A 2 -1.41 15.25 -1.89
C SER A 2 -0.52 14.86 -3.07
N ARG A 3 -0.04 15.84 -3.85
CA ARG A 3 0.86 15.63 -5.00
C ARG A 3 2.33 15.84 -4.66
N ASP A 4 2.62 16.64 -3.64
CA ASP A 4 3.97 16.97 -3.19
C ASP A 4 3.95 17.20 -1.67
N ALA A 5 4.48 16.22 -0.94
CA ALA A 5 4.55 16.24 0.51
C ALA A 5 5.79 17.01 1.02
N SER A 6 6.75 17.34 0.15
CA SER A 6 7.96 18.10 0.51
C SER A 6 7.68 19.60 0.64
N ARG A 7 6.51 20.05 0.16
CA ARG A 7 6.12 21.45 0.17
C ARG A 7 6.08 22.03 1.60
N PRO A 8 6.80 23.12 1.90
CA PRO A 8 6.80 23.73 3.22
C PRO A 8 5.41 24.16 3.68
N PHE A 9 5.10 23.99 4.95
CA PHE A 9 3.80 24.38 5.51
C PHE A 9 3.54 25.87 5.41
N VAL A 10 4.59 26.69 5.46
CA VAL A 10 4.50 28.16 5.25
C VAL A 10 3.93 28.50 3.87
N ASP A 11 4.31 27.75 2.83
CA ASP A 11 3.77 28.00 1.48
C ASP A 11 2.31 27.58 1.35
N ILE A 12 1.93 26.50 2.05
CA ILE A 12 0.53 26.07 2.15
C ILE A 12 -0.30 27.11 2.92
N ALA A 13 0.27 27.66 4.00
CA ALA A 13 -0.37 28.69 4.80
C ALA A 13 -0.66 29.94 3.98
N LYS A 14 0.30 30.39 3.18
CA LYS A 14 0.17 31.55 2.28
C LYS A 14 -0.94 31.32 1.22
N GLU A 15 -0.95 30.12 0.59
CA GLU A 15 -1.94 29.80 -0.44
C GLU A 15 -3.37 29.73 0.11
N LEU A 16 -3.51 29.26 1.36
CA LEU A 16 -4.81 29.13 2.02
C LEU A 16 -5.20 30.39 2.85
N GLU A 17 -4.38 31.41 2.86
CA GLU A 17 -4.57 32.64 3.64
C GLU A 17 -4.81 32.39 5.14
N ILE A 18 -4.08 31.43 5.71
CA ILE A 18 -4.13 31.05 7.13
C ILE A 18 -2.75 31.10 7.76
N SER A 19 -2.67 31.03 9.08
CA SER A 19 -1.38 30.95 9.78
C SER A 19 -0.71 29.59 9.61
N ASP A 20 0.64 29.56 9.66
CA ASP A 20 1.43 28.33 9.68
C ASP A 20 1.02 27.41 10.84
N ALA A 21 0.78 27.96 12.03
CA ALA A 21 0.27 27.20 13.18
C ALA A 21 -1.05 26.50 12.86
N THR A 22 -1.94 27.14 12.11
CA THR A 22 -3.21 26.55 11.70
C THR A 22 -2.99 25.34 10.75
N VAL A 23 -2.03 25.43 9.82
CA VAL A 23 -1.67 24.31 8.95
C VAL A 23 -1.17 23.12 9.78
N HIS A 24 -0.25 23.36 10.72
CA HIS A 24 0.26 22.33 11.64
C HIS A 24 -0.85 21.64 12.43
N ILE A 25 -1.78 22.41 12.99
CA ILE A 25 -2.92 21.84 13.75
C ILE A 25 -3.81 20.97 12.83
N ARG A 26 -4.13 21.45 11.63
CA ARG A 26 -4.95 20.69 10.66
C ARG A 26 -4.26 19.40 10.24
N VAL A 27 -2.96 19.43 9.94
CA VAL A 27 -2.19 18.23 9.57
C VAL A 27 -2.16 17.21 10.71
N ARG A 28 -1.93 17.65 11.96
CA ARG A 28 -1.97 16.77 13.13
C ARG A 28 -3.35 16.12 13.33
N ARG A 29 -4.44 16.88 13.10
CA ARG A 29 -5.80 16.32 13.16
C ARG A 29 -6.03 15.26 12.09
N LEU A 30 -5.57 15.50 10.85
CA LEU A 30 -5.67 14.51 9.77
C LEU A 30 -4.87 13.22 10.06
N LEU A 31 -3.69 13.35 10.68
CA LEU A 31 -2.90 12.21 11.15
C LEU A 31 -3.63 11.46 12.27
N ALA A 32 -4.13 12.18 13.27
CA ALA A 32 -4.86 11.58 14.39
C ALA A 32 -6.16 10.89 13.95
N ALA A 33 -6.84 11.44 12.93
CA ALA A 33 -8.04 10.84 12.34
C ALA A 33 -7.73 9.67 11.36
N GLY A 34 -6.45 9.35 11.12
CA GLY A 34 -6.04 8.31 10.17
C GLY A 34 -6.27 8.66 8.69
N ILE A 35 -6.73 9.87 8.38
CA ILE A 35 -6.92 10.35 7.00
C ILE A 35 -5.57 10.50 6.30
N LEU A 36 -4.57 11.08 6.98
CA LEU A 36 -3.17 10.99 6.63
C LEU A 36 -2.55 9.83 7.40
N ARG A 37 -2.02 8.85 6.70
CA ARG A 37 -1.39 7.67 7.33
C ARG A 37 0.07 7.93 7.65
N LYS A 38 0.82 8.52 6.73
CA LYS A 38 2.25 8.85 6.86
C LYS A 38 2.68 9.85 5.78
N PHE A 39 3.81 10.49 6.00
CA PHE A 39 4.58 11.14 4.95
C PHE A 39 5.61 10.14 4.40
N THR A 40 5.70 10.04 3.09
CA THR A 40 6.61 9.12 2.41
C THR A 40 7.08 9.74 1.10
N ILE A 41 8.09 9.12 0.51
CA ILE A 41 8.60 9.45 -0.81
C ILE A 41 8.15 8.38 -1.82
N ALA A 42 7.97 8.76 -3.07
CA ALA A 42 7.88 7.84 -4.18
C ALA A 42 9.28 7.64 -4.76
N THR A 43 9.64 6.39 -5.02
CA THR A 43 10.93 6.01 -5.60
C THR A 43 10.71 5.33 -6.94
N ASP A 44 11.68 5.46 -7.84
CA ASP A 44 11.73 4.65 -9.04
C ASP A 44 12.31 3.27 -8.68
N ASN A 45 11.43 2.27 -8.69
CA ASN A 45 11.80 0.91 -8.29
C ASN A 45 12.80 0.27 -9.25
N ALA A 46 12.74 0.59 -10.55
CA ALA A 46 13.66 0.09 -11.56
C ALA A 46 15.08 0.62 -11.31
N LEU A 47 15.21 1.93 -11.02
CA LEU A 47 16.51 2.53 -10.68
C LEU A 47 17.10 1.96 -9.37
N LEU A 48 16.26 1.42 -8.49
CA LEU A 48 16.70 0.72 -7.27
C LEU A 48 16.97 -0.77 -7.50
N GLY A 49 16.80 -1.26 -8.75
CA GLY A 49 17.02 -2.65 -9.12
C GLY A 49 15.86 -3.59 -8.77
N TYR A 50 14.70 -3.07 -8.37
CA TYR A 50 13.49 -3.86 -8.08
C TYR A 50 12.59 -3.96 -9.31
N ASP A 51 13.08 -4.61 -10.36
CA ASP A 51 12.43 -4.65 -11.67
C ASP A 51 11.34 -5.71 -11.79
N HIS A 52 11.34 -6.70 -10.90
CA HIS A 52 10.44 -7.83 -10.99
C HIS A 52 9.23 -7.63 -10.10
N LEU A 53 8.09 -7.29 -10.69
CA LEU A 53 6.78 -7.18 -10.04
C LEU A 53 5.97 -8.43 -10.32
N ALA A 54 5.31 -8.97 -9.29
CA ALA A 54 4.34 -10.04 -9.45
C ALA A 54 3.17 -9.90 -8.50
N PHE A 55 2.06 -10.53 -8.89
CA PHE A 55 0.94 -10.82 -8.02
C PHE A 55 0.91 -12.32 -7.73
N ILE A 56 0.49 -12.68 -6.51
CA ILE A 56 0.34 -14.07 -6.10
C ILE A 56 -1.08 -14.24 -5.63
N GLY A 57 -1.86 -15.04 -6.36
CA GLY A 57 -3.19 -15.50 -5.94
C GLY A 57 -3.04 -16.71 -5.04
N ILE A 58 -3.72 -16.73 -3.91
CA ILE A 58 -3.61 -17.80 -2.90
C ILE A 58 -5.00 -18.28 -2.55
N ASN A 59 -5.15 -19.63 -2.50
CA ASN A 59 -6.28 -20.29 -1.89
C ASN A 59 -5.85 -20.97 -0.58
N ILE A 60 -6.72 -20.93 0.41
CA ILE A 60 -6.44 -21.37 1.77
C ILE A 60 -7.49 -22.35 2.29
N ASN A 61 -7.12 -23.12 3.31
CA ASN A 61 -8.06 -23.97 4.01
C ASN A 61 -9.15 -23.14 4.69
N GLN A 62 -10.36 -23.63 4.67
CA GLN A 62 -11.50 -22.97 5.31
C GLN A 62 -11.23 -22.69 6.80
N GLY A 63 -11.47 -21.46 7.24
CA GLY A 63 -11.29 -21.03 8.61
C GLY A 63 -9.87 -20.62 9.00
N SER A 64 -8.86 -20.72 8.09
CA SER A 64 -7.47 -20.36 8.37
C SER A 64 -7.08 -18.95 7.96
N ALA A 65 -8.01 -18.14 7.43
CA ALA A 65 -7.73 -16.82 6.85
C ALA A 65 -6.94 -15.90 7.79
N ASN A 66 -7.40 -15.73 9.03
CA ASN A 66 -6.73 -14.84 9.98
C ASN A 66 -5.30 -15.27 10.31
N GLU A 67 -5.06 -16.58 10.42
CA GLU A 67 -3.73 -17.13 10.69
C GLU A 67 -2.79 -16.87 9.53
N VAL A 68 -3.22 -17.17 8.30
CA VAL A 68 -2.44 -16.96 7.08
C VAL A 68 -2.17 -15.47 6.85
N ILE A 69 -3.18 -14.61 7.00
CA ILE A 69 -3.02 -13.15 6.87
C ILE A 69 -2.00 -12.62 7.87
N ASN A 70 -2.06 -13.06 9.14
CA ASN A 70 -1.09 -12.64 10.15
C ASN A 70 0.33 -13.09 9.83
N LEU A 71 0.53 -14.31 9.32
CA LEU A 71 1.84 -14.80 8.89
C LEU A 71 2.37 -14.01 7.70
N LEU A 72 1.56 -13.86 6.64
CA LEU A 72 1.97 -13.16 5.43
C LEU A 72 2.25 -11.68 5.66
N SER A 73 1.52 -11.04 6.57
CA SER A 73 1.72 -9.62 6.93
C SER A 73 3.08 -9.34 7.60
N GLN A 74 3.82 -10.37 8.02
CA GLN A 74 5.15 -10.22 8.61
C GLN A 74 6.27 -10.23 7.56
N PHE A 75 5.97 -10.55 6.31
CA PHE A 75 6.97 -10.60 5.25
C PHE A 75 7.13 -9.21 4.61
N ASP A 76 8.29 -8.60 4.76
CA ASP A 76 8.61 -7.27 4.21
C ASP A 76 8.52 -7.22 2.68
N GLU A 77 8.70 -8.36 2.01
CA GLU A 77 8.61 -8.47 0.56
C GLU A 77 7.18 -8.36 0.04
N ILE A 78 6.19 -8.56 0.90
CA ILE A 78 4.77 -8.40 0.55
C ILE A 78 4.39 -6.92 0.69
N LEU A 79 4.21 -6.26 -0.44
CA LEU A 79 3.88 -4.83 -0.51
C LEU A 79 2.39 -4.57 -0.26
N GLU A 80 1.55 -5.47 -0.73
CA GLU A 80 0.09 -5.41 -0.59
C GLU A 80 -0.45 -6.81 -0.32
N LEU A 81 -1.46 -6.90 0.53
CA LEU A 81 -2.17 -8.13 0.87
C LEU A 81 -3.66 -7.81 0.94
N HIS A 82 -4.43 -8.46 0.09
CA HIS A 82 -5.86 -8.25 -0.05
C HIS A 82 -6.61 -9.56 0.17
N GLU A 83 -7.66 -9.52 0.99
CA GLU A 83 -8.67 -10.58 1.02
C GLU A 83 -9.62 -10.38 -0.15
N MET A 84 -9.87 -11.45 -0.90
CA MET A 84 -10.59 -11.40 -2.16
C MET A 84 -11.91 -12.15 -2.08
N TYR A 85 -12.81 -11.79 -2.95
CA TYR A 85 -14.01 -12.57 -3.23
C TYR A 85 -14.00 -12.96 -4.70
N GLY A 86 -13.62 -14.20 -5.01
CA GLY A 86 -13.48 -14.66 -6.39
C GLY A 86 -12.68 -15.95 -6.51
N GLN A 87 -11.82 -16.01 -7.51
CA GLN A 87 -10.98 -17.18 -7.79
C GLN A 87 -9.98 -17.49 -6.68
N PHE A 88 -9.42 -16.45 -6.05
CA PHE A 88 -8.47 -16.57 -4.96
C PHE A 88 -9.08 -16.01 -3.68
N ASP A 89 -8.69 -16.57 -2.54
CA ASP A 89 -9.04 -16.06 -1.22
C ASP A 89 -8.18 -14.84 -0.83
N LEU A 90 -6.90 -14.84 -1.22
CA LEU A 90 -5.96 -13.75 -0.99
C LEU A 90 -5.23 -13.38 -2.27
N LEU A 91 -4.93 -12.08 -2.44
CA LEU A 91 -4.08 -11.56 -3.48
C LEU A 91 -2.94 -10.75 -2.86
N LEU A 92 -1.71 -11.11 -3.22
CA LEU A 92 -0.51 -10.44 -2.76
C LEU A 92 0.15 -9.71 -3.92
N LYS A 93 0.81 -8.60 -3.59
CA LYS A 93 1.74 -7.90 -4.50
C LYS A 93 3.14 -8.01 -3.92
N ILE A 94 4.07 -8.52 -4.71
CA ILE A 94 5.49 -8.59 -4.35
C ILE A 94 6.35 -7.92 -5.39
N ARG A 95 7.52 -7.43 -4.97
CA ARG A 95 8.51 -6.85 -5.86
C ARG A 95 9.90 -7.29 -5.44
N THR A 96 10.71 -7.78 -6.39
CA THR A 96 12.02 -8.36 -6.13
C THR A 96 13.07 -7.83 -7.11
N LYS A 97 14.34 -8.08 -6.82
CA LYS A 97 15.47 -7.73 -7.70
C LYS A 97 15.75 -8.79 -8.73
N SER A 98 15.27 -10.01 -8.52
CA SER A 98 15.48 -11.12 -9.44
C SER A 98 14.30 -12.09 -9.45
N LEU A 99 14.22 -12.89 -10.51
CA LEU A 99 13.26 -14.00 -10.58
C LEU A 99 13.61 -15.11 -9.59
N GLU A 100 14.86 -15.25 -9.21
CA GLU A 100 15.31 -16.22 -8.20
C GLU A 100 14.76 -15.86 -6.82
N GLU A 101 14.89 -14.59 -6.40
CA GLU A 101 14.27 -14.10 -5.17
C GLU A 101 12.76 -14.30 -5.17
N MET A 102 12.11 -14.00 -6.30
CA MET A 102 10.66 -14.19 -6.47
C MET A 102 10.27 -15.66 -6.28
N ARG A 103 11.01 -16.57 -6.90
CA ARG A 103 10.80 -18.01 -6.76
C ARG A 103 11.02 -18.46 -5.30
N ASP A 104 12.04 -17.93 -4.63
CA ASP A 104 12.33 -18.28 -3.23
C ASP A 104 11.17 -17.88 -2.31
N ILE A 105 10.61 -16.69 -2.48
CA ILE A 105 9.42 -16.25 -1.74
C ILE A 105 8.25 -17.21 -1.94
N VAL A 106 7.96 -17.58 -3.18
CA VAL A 106 6.82 -18.44 -3.48
C VAL A 106 7.02 -19.85 -2.93
N VAL A 107 8.19 -20.44 -3.16
CA VAL A 107 8.45 -21.84 -2.84
C VAL A 107 8.83 -22.03 -1.36
N ASN A 108 9.71 -21.18 -0.86
CA ASN A 108 10.32 -21.38 0.46
C ASN A 108 9.67 -20.60 1.60
N LYS A 109 8.91 -19.53 1.29
CA LYS A 109 8.16 -18.80 2.31
C LYS A 109 6.67 -19.14 2.22
N ILE A 110 5.99 -18.81 1.13
CA ILE A 110 4.55 -19.00 0.96
C ILE A 110 4.19 -20.50 0.91
N GLY A 111 4.89 -21.27 0.09
CA GLY A 111 4.62 -22.70 -0.10
C GLY A 111 4.90 -23.58 1.11
N LYS A 112 5.55 -23.06 2.15
CA LYS A 112 5.75 -23.77 3.43
C LYS A 112 4.64 -23.53 4.46
N ILE A 113 3.67 -22.68 4.15
CA ILE A 113 2.52 -22.42 5.02
C ILE A 113 1.49 -23.55 4.78
N PRO A 114 1.26 -24.44 5.77
CA PRO A 114 0.43 -25.64 5.55
C PRO A 114 -1.03 -25.33 5.23
N GLN A 115 -1.51 -24.16 5.62
CA GLN A 115 -2.88 -23.72 5.41
C GLN A 115 -3.14 -23.22 3.98
N ILE A 116 -2.07 -23.01 3.18
CA ILE A 116 -2.17 -22.62 1.78
C ILE A 116 -2.35 -23.87 0.94
N THR A 117 -3.44 -23.95 0.19
CA THR A 117 -3.77 -25.09 -0.68
C THR A 117 -3.26 -24.88 -2.09
N GLU A 118 -3.20 -23.62 -2.54
CA GLU A 118 -2.75 -23.24 -3.88
C GLU A 118 -2.11 -21.86 -3.85
N ALA A 119 -1.05 -21.68 -4.63
CA ALA A 119 -0.42 -20.39 -4.86
C ALA A 119 -0.08 -20.24 -6.34
N GLU A 120 -0.69 -19.28 -7.01
CA GLU A 120 -0.46 -18.97 -8.42
C GLU A 120 0.36 -17.68 -8.55
N LEU A 121 1.54 -17.79 -9.18
CA LEU A 121 2.42 -16.66 -9.46
C LEU A 121 2.09 -16.01 -10.80
N MET A 122 1.67 -14.77 -10.78
CA MET A 122 1.38 -13.95 -11.96
C MET A 122 2.44 -12.86 -12.11
N THR A 123 3.43 -13.09 -12.98
CA THR A 123 4.51 -12.12 -13.22
C THR A 123 4.03 -10.99 -14.13
N VAL A 124 4.29 -9.75 -13.74
CA VAL A 124 3.95 -8.57 -14.53
C VAL A 124 4.98 -8.37 -15.62
N LEU A 125 4.54 -8.37 -16.87
CA LEU A 125 5.42 -8.10 -18.03
C LEU A 125 5.78 -6.62 -18.15
N ARG A 126 4.82 -5.75 -17.89
CA ARG A 126 5.01 -4.29 -17.94
C ARG A 126 3.93 -3.58 -17.13
N THR A 127 4.35 -2.66 -16.29
CA THR A 127 3.43 -1.73 -15.61
C THR A 127 3.13 -0.56 -16.53
N ILE A 128 1.88 -0.39 -16.90
CA ILE A 128 1.43 0.72 -17.76
C ILE A 128 1.14 1.96 -16.93
N LYS A 129 0.58 1.75 -15.73
CA LYS A 129 0.25 2.82 -14.78
C LYS A 129 0.28 2.26 -13.36
N GLU A 130 0.99 2.94 -12.49
CA GLU A 130 0.98 2.68 -11.05
C GLU A 130 0.82 4.02 -10.33
N GLU A 131 -0.32 4.25 -9.72
CA GLU A 131 -0.64 5.49 -9.01
C GLU A 131 -1.16 5.12 -7.61
N GLN A 132 -0.42 5.53 -6.60
CA GLN A 132 -0.77 5.23 -5.20
C GLN A 132 -1.72 6.26 -4.59
N LEU A 133 -1.91 7.40 -5.27
CA LEU A 133 -2.75 8.46 -4.77
C LEU A 133 -4.19 8.27 -5.24
N THR A 134 -5.09 8.15 -4.29
CA THR A 134 -6.52 8.29 -4.60
C THR A 134 -6.78 9.70 -5.14
N PRO A 135 -7.39 9.86 -6.32
CA PRO A 135 -7.72 11.18 -6.83
C PRO A 135 -8.73 11.84 -5.87
N LEU A 136 -8.21 12.78 -5.08
CA LEU A 136 -9.02 13.54 -4.14
C LEU A 136 -9.89 14.52 -4.95
N LYS A 137 -11.14 14.15 -5.20
CA LYS A 137 -12.17 15.08 -5.69
C LYS A 137 -12.60 15.98 -4.54
N ARG A 138 -13.37 17.03 -4.83
CA ARG A 138 -13.83 18.06 -3.88
C ARG A 138 -14.56 17.55 -2.64
N ASP A 139 -14.91 16.29 -2.58
CA ASP A 139 -15.64 15.62 -1.49
C ASP A 139 -14.90 15.57 -0.15
N ILE A 140 -13.61 15.96 -0.11
CA ILE A 140 -12.84 16.05 1.15
C ILE A 140 -13.27 17.23 2.01
N ALA A 141 -13.86 18.28 1.42
CA ALA A 141 -14.39 19.38 2.23
C ALA A 141 -15.46 18.89 3.21
N ASP A 142 -16.27 17.92 2.79
CA ASP A 142 -17.35 17.34 3.59
C ASP A 142 -16.83 16.35 4.65
N ALA A 143 -15.82 15.53 4.31
CA ALA A 143 -15.19 14.60 5.25
C ALA A 143 -14.38 15.32 6.34
N ALA A 144 -13.70 16.41 6.00
CA ALA A 144 -12.97 17.24 6.96
C ALA A 144 -13.93 18.04 7.85
N SER A 145 -15.12 18.39 7.38
CA SER A 145 -16.16 19.04 8.16
C SER A 145 -16.81 18.06 9.15
N ALA A 146 -16.99 16.79 8.76
CA ALA A 146 -17.53 15.74 9.63
C ALA A 146 -16.55 15.33 10.76
N ALA A 147 -15.24 15.46 10.55
CA ALA A 147 -14.21 15.20 11.58
C ALA A 147 -13.96 16.40 12.52
N ALA A 148 -14.64 17.53 12.31
CA ALA A 148 -14.51 18.76 13.11
C ALA A 148 -15.62 18.96 14.15
N ILE A 149 -16.53 17.96 14.31
CA ILE A 149 -17.59 17.94 15.34
C ILE A 149 -17.12 17.16 16.57
#